data_938dfe634af83ac99848dc374255182f
#
_entry.id   938dfe634af83ac99848dc374255182f
#
_cell.length_a   1.000
_cell.length_b   1.000
_cell.length_c   1.000
_cell.angle_alpha   90.00
_cell.angle_beta   90.00
_cell.angle_gamma   90.00
#
_symmetry.space_group_name_H-M   'P 1'
#
loop_
_entity.id
_entity.type
_entity.pdbx_description
1 polymer ?
#
loop_
_entity_poly.entity_id
_entity_poly.type
_entity_poly.pdbx_seq_one_letter_code
_entity_poly.pdbx_strand_id
1 'polypeptide(L)'
;KGPDEKLQLVVFVQDEETPCYSVTYNGKAMLEKSPLGISTNIGDFTKALKLSGHSVEVIDTVYHQTRIKTSQVHYRANELTCNLENAQGQKIGIVFRVSNNDVAFRYTLPRQGGKGSVTVNHEQTGFRFPRQTTTFLCPQSDAMIGWKRTKPSYEEEYKADAPMSERSQYGHGYTFPCLFRVGDAGWVLVSET
;
A
#
# COMPACT_ATOMS: atom_id res chain seq x y z
N LYS A 1 2.17 -10.05 12.31
CA LYS A 1 1.18 -9.49 13.24
C LYS A 1 1.74 -8.22 13.87
N GLY A 2 0.85 -7.27 14.20
CA GLY A 2 1.19 -6.12 15.04
C GLY A 2 1.54 -6.53 16.49
N PRO A 3 2.10 -5.62 17.29
CA PRO A 3 2.52 -5.93 18.66
C PRO A 3 1.39 -6.44 19.59
N ASP A 4 0.14 -6.00 19.39
CA ASP A 4 -1.02 -6.46 20.16
C ASP A 4 -1.75 -7.66 19.51
N GLU A 5 -1.22 -8.19 18.40
CA GLU A 5 -1.68 -9.33 17.61
C GLU A 5 -3.04 -9.17 16.92
N LYS A 6 -3.70 -8.03 17.04
CA LYS A 6 -5.02 -7.81 16.44
C LYS A 6 -4.94 -7.58 14.93
N LEU A 7 -3.96 -6.77 14.50
CA LEU A 7 -3.68 -6.52 13.08
C LEU A 7 -2.74 -7.61 12.56
N GLN A 8 -3.15 -8.28 11.49
CA GLN A 8 -2.37 -9.37 10.90
C GLN A 8 -2.23 -9.15 9.40
N LEU A 9 -1.00 -9.28 8.94
CA LEU A 9 -0.63 -9.31 7.53
C LEU A 9 -0.21 -10.74 7.17
N VAL A 10 -0.67 -11.24 6.03
CA VAL A 10 -0.20 -12.48 5.42
C VAL A 10 0.28 -12.16 4.00
N VAL A 11 1.49 -12.59 3.68
CA VAL A 11 2.08 -12.46 2.34
C VAL A 11 2.06 -13.82 1.66
N PHE A 12 1.56 -13.85 0.43
CA PHE A 12 1.46 -15.05 -0.40
C PHE A 12 2.46 -14.92 -1.55
N VAL A 13 3.40 -15.87 -1.62
CA VAL A 13 4.33 -16.01 -2.73
C VAL A 13 4.19 -17.44 -3.20
N GLN A 14 3.55 -17.63 -4.34
CA GLN A 14 3.37 -18.93 -4.99
C GLN A 14 4.10 -18.91 -6.32
N ASP A 15 4.67 -20.05 -6.69
CA ASP A 15 5.38 -20.21 -7.97
C ASP A 15 4.45 -19.82 -9.13
N GLU A 16 5.00 -19.05 -10.08
CA GLU A 16 4.33 -18.55 -11.29
C GLU A 16 3.16 -17.58 -11.08
N GLU A 17 2.76 -17.29 -9.85
CA GLU A 17 1.69 -16.34 -9.53
C GLU A 17 2.21 -14.94 -9.20
N THR A 18 1.31 -13.98 -9.26
CA THR A 18 1.53 -12.63 -8.73
C THR A 18 1.66 -12.70 -7.21
N PRO A 19 2.70 -12.13 -6.60
CA PRO A 19 2.79 -12.01 -5.15
C PRO A 19 1.61 -11.18 -4.63
N CYS A 20 1.04 -11.61 -3.52
CA CYS A 20 -0.14 -10.97 -2.94
C CYS A 20 0.01 -10.80 -1.42
N TYR A 21 -0.84 -9.98 -0.84
CA TYR A 21 -0.97 -9.85 0.60
C TYR A 21 -2.46 -9.75 1.01
N SER A 22 -2.74 -10.04 2.25
CA SER A 22 -4.03 -9.79 2.87
C SER A 22 -3.87 -9.21 4.27
N VAL A 23 -4.88 -8.49 4.74
CA VAL A 23 -4.87 -7.85 6.06
C VAL A 23 -6.16 -8.19 6.79
N THR A 24 -6.03 -8.62 8.05
CA THR A 24 -7.16 -8.81 8.96
C THR A 24 -6.97 -7.99 10.23
N TYR A 25 -8.06 -7.53 10.81
CA TYR A 25 -8.09 -6.86 12.11
C TYR A 25 -9.13 -7.53 13.01
N ASN A 26 -8.70 -7.97 14.21
CA ASN A 26 -9.55 -8.77 15.11
C ASN A 26 -10.24 -9.94 14.40
N GLY A 27 -9.54 -10.63 13.50
CA GLY A 27 -10.05 -11.77 12.73
C GLY A 27 -10.99 -11.40 11.57
N LYS A 28 -11.32 -10.13 11.38
CA LYS A 28 -12.15 -9.66 10.26
C LYS A 28 -11.27 -9.21 9.09
N ALA A 29 -11.63 -9.59 7.87
CA ALA A 29 -10.91 -9.15 6.67
C ALA A 29 -11.07 -7.64 6.46
N MET A 30 -9.95 -6.93 6.38
CA MET A 30 -9.87 -5.52 5.99
C MET A 30 -9.43 -5.39 4.54
N LEU A 31 -8.46 -6.22 4.13
CA LEU A 31 -8.07 -6.41 2.73
C LEU A 31 -8.04 -7.91 2.43
N GLU A 32 -8.68 -8.28 1.34
CA GLU A 32 -8.59 -9.62 0.77
C GLU A 32 -7.26 -9.78 0.02
N LYS A 33 -7.01 -10.92 -0.62
CA LYS A 33 -5.78 -11.21 -1.38
C LYS A 33 -5.54 -10.14 -2.45
N SER A 34 -4.70 -9.17 -2.14
CA SER A 34 -4.37 -7.97 -2.92
C SER A 34 -3.03 -8.14 -3.63
N PRO A 35 -2.89 -7.76 -4.90
CA PRO A 35 -1.67 -7.95 -5.66
C PRO A 35 -0.55 -7.01 -5.21
N LEU A 36 0.69 -7.46 -5.38
CA LEU A 36 1.94 -6.72 -5.24
C LEU A 36 2.75 -6.83 -6.52
N GLY A 37 3.67 -5.92 -6.72
CA GLY A 37 4.68 -6.01 -7.77
C GLY A 37 4.90 -4.73 -8.54
N ILE A 38 6.11 -4.62 -9.06
CA ILE A 38 6.54 -3.53 -9.95
C ILE A 38 7.27 -4.10 -11.16
N SER A 39 7.10 -3.44 -12.31
CA SER A 39 7.93 -3.66 -13.50
C SER A 39 8.86 -2.48 -13.67
N THR A 40 10.14 -2.77 -13.91
CA THR A 40 11.20 -1.77 -13.97
C THR A 40 12.07 -1.99 -15.20
N ASN A 41 12.95 -1.04 -15.51
CA ASN A 41 13.96 -1.19 -16.56
C ASN A 41 15.06 -2.21 -16.23
N ILE A 42 15.11 -2.72 -14.99
CA ILE A 42 16.09 -3.72 -14.54
C ILE A 42 15.48 -5.10 -14.29
N GLY A 43 14.15 -5.24 -14.38
CA GLY A 43 13.45 -6.52 -14.22
C GLY A 43 11.95 -6.36 -14.06
N ASP A 44 11.23 -7.44 -14.33
CA ASP A 44 9.80 -7.57 -14.04
C ASP A 44 9.63 -8.36 -12.73
N PHE A 45 8.98 -7.72 -11.77
CA PHE A 45 8.70 -8.26 -10.44
C PHE A 45 7.18 -8.30 -10.16
N THR A 46 6.38 -8.49 -11.20
CA THR A 46 4.92 -8.55 -11.08
C THR A 46 4.39 -9.99 -10.95
N LYS A 47 5.17 -10.99 -11.36
CA LYS A 47 4.78 -12.41 -11.36
C LYS A 47 5.99 -13.34 -11.34
N ALA A 48 5.74 -14.63 -11.13
CA ALA A 48 6.73 -15.69 -11.15
C ALA A 48 7.94 -15.42 -10.23
N LEU A 49 7.64 -14.88 -9.04
CA LEU A 49 8.65 -14.61 -8.03
C LEU A 49 8.80 -15.78 -7.06
N LYS A 50 10.03 -16.07 -6.70
CA LYS A 50 10.37 -17.04 -5.65
C LYS A 50 10.82 -16.31 -4.40
N LEU A 51 10.37 -16.78 -3.24
CA LEU A 51 10.87 -16.32 -1.95
C LEU A 51 12.28 -16.87 -1.74
N SER A 52 13.29 -16.00 -1.77
CA SER A 52 14.70 -16.38 -1.55
C SER A 52 15.11 -16.26 -0.06
N GLY A 53 14.32 -15.56 0.75
CA GLY A 53 14.53 -15.43 2.18
C GLY A 53 13.58 -14.43 2.82
N HIS A 54 13.45 -14.51 4.13
CA HIS A 54 12.69 -13.52 4.90
C HIS A 54 13.32 -13.32 6.28
N SER A 55 13.06 -12.15 6.88
CA SER A 55 13.38 -11.84 8.27
C SER A 55 12.24 -11.11 8.94
N VAL A 56 12.15 -11.25 10.28
CA VAL A 56 11.21 -10.51 11.11
C VAL A 56 12.01 -9.80 12.19
N GLU A 57 11.77 -8.51 12.35
CA GLU A 57 12.42 -7.67 13.36
C GLU A 57 11.37 -6.90 14.17
N VAL A 58 11.67 -6.62 15.42
CA VAL A 58 10.85 -5.77 16.28
C VAL A 58 11.39 -4.36 16.21
N ILE A 59 10.53 -3.42 15.86
CA ILE A 59 10.81 -1.99 15.91
C ILE A 59 10.20 -1.45 17.20
N ASP A 60 11.04 -0.85 18.03
CA ASP A 60 10.63 -0.18 19.27
C ASP A 60 11.50 1.07 19.42
N THR A 61 10.93 2.24 19.08
CA THR A 61 11.67 3.49 19.02
C THR A 61 10.83 4.67 19.50
N VAL A 62 11.50 5.67 20.03
CA VAL A 62 10.88 6.95 20.40
C VAL A 62 11.46 8.04 19.51
N TYR A 63 10.58 8.81 18.88
CA TYR A 63 11.00 9.98 18.13
C TYR A 63 10.19 11.21 18.53
N HIS A 64 10.76 12.36 18.24
CA HIS A 64 10.17 13.65 18.60
C HIS A 64 9.76 14.42 17.35
N GLN A 65 8.59 15.05 17.41
CA GLN A 65 8.05 15.93 16.37
C GLN A 65 7.70 17.28 17.00
N THR A 66 8.09 18.35 16.33
CA THR A 66 7.95 19.70 16.88
C THR A 66 6.71 20.45 16.43
N ARG A 67 5.97 19.93 15.44
CA ARG A 67 4.88 20.67 14.77
C ARG A 67 3.53 19.94 14.76
N ILE A 68 3.36 18.93 15.60
CA ILE A 68 2.11 18.18 15.74
C ILE A 68 1.68 18.11 17.20
N LYS A 69 0.41 17.71 17.44
CA LYS A 69 -0.17 17.63 18.80
C LYS A 69 0.62 16.72 19.75
N THR A 70 1.18 15.63 19.22
CA THR A 70 1.99 14.68 20.02
C THR A 70 3.45 14.92 19.72
N SER A 71 4.17 15.58 20.63
CA SER A 71 5.59 15.89 20.45
C SER A 71 6.51 14.69 20.61
N GLN A 72 6.09 13.68 21.35
CA GLN A 72 6.83 12.43 21.55
C GLN A 72 5.98 11.25 21.13
N VAL A 73 6.50 10.46 20.20
CA VAL A 73 5.82 9.25 19.68
C VAL A 73 6.65 8.04 20.02
N HIS A 74 6.06 7.10 20.75
CA HIS A 74 6.59 5.77 20.95
C HIS A 74 6.03 4.86 19.87
N TYR A 75 6.86 4.54 18.87
CA TYR A 75 6.47 3.72 17.72
C TYR A 75 6.93 2.28 17.94
N ARG A 76 5.95 1.37 17.90
CA ARG A 76 6.17 -0.08 18.01
C ARG A 76 5.53 -0.78 16.83
N ALA A 77 6.32 -1.61 16.16
CA ALA A 77 5.86 -2.41 15.03
C ALA A 77 6.69 -3.68 14.87
N ASN A 78 6.16 -4.65 14.16
CA ASN A 78 6.94 -5.77 13.65
C ASN A 78 7.22 -5.52 12.17
N GLU A 79 8.48 -5.61 11.77
CA GLU A 79 8.93 -5.45 10.39
C GLU A 79 9.17 -6.84 9.78
N LEU A 80 8.51 -7.12 8.65
CA LEU A 80 8.75 -8.31 7.84
C LEU A 80 9.46 -7.88 6.55
N THR A 81 10.65 -8.40 6.32
CA THR A 81 11.35 -8.28 5.03
C THR A 81 11.21 -9.56 4.24
N CYS A 82 10.69 -9.48 3.03
CA CYS A 82 10.64 -10.59 2.07
C CYS A 82 11.62 -10.30 0.94
N ASN A 83 12.58 -11.19 0.71
CA ASN A 83 13.50 -11.14 -0.42
C ASN A 83 12.98 -12.08 -1.51
N LEU A 84 12.74 -11.53 -2.69
CA LEU A 84 12.15 -12.24 -3.82
C LEU A 84 13.12 -12.21 -5.01
N GLU A 85 13.02 -13.23 -5.85
CA GLU A 85 13.84 -13.38 -7.05
C GLU A 85 12.95 -13.81 -8.22
N ASN A 86 13.11 -13.18 -9.38
CA ASN A 86 12.41 -13.56 -10.59
C ASN A 86 13.15 -14.69 -11.35
N ALA A 87 12.56 -15.19 -12.43
CA ALA A 87 13.14 -16.29 -13.22
C ALA A 87 14.51 -15.97 -13.84
N GLN A 88 14.87 -14.69 -13.95
CA GLN A 88 16.17 -14.23 -14.46
C GLN A 88 17.22 -14.03 -13.35
N GLY A 89 16.93 -14.38 -12.11
CA GLY A 89 17.82 -14.19 -10.97
C GLY A 89 17.92 -12.75 -10.46
N GLN A 90 17.04 -11.86 -10.92
CA GLN A 90 16.99 -10.49 -10.45
C GLN A 90 16.21 -10.40 -9.14
N LYS A 91 16.67 -9.53 -8.23
CA LYS A 91 16.17 -9.49 -6.84
C LYS A 91 15.38 -8.23 -6.55
N ILE A 92 14.35 -8.39 -5.71
CA ILE A 92 13.56 -7.32 -5.12
C ILE A 92 13.28 -7.66 -3.66
N GLY A 93 13.27 -6.66 -2.81
CA GLY A 93 12.77 -6.78 -1.44
C GLY A 93 11.41 -6.11 -1.29
N ILE A 94 10.57 -6.66 -0.44
CA ILE A 94 9.35 -6.00 0.05
C ILE A 94 9.45 -5.97 1.58
N VAL A 95 9.42 -4.77 2.13
CA VAL A 95 9.49 -4.54 3.58
C VAL A 95 8.14 -4.08 4.06
N PHE A 96 7.54 -4.82 4.98
CA PHE A 96 6.27 -4.48 5.64
C PHE A 96 6.53 -4.11 7.09
N ARG A 97 5.90 -3.05 7.57
CA ARG A 97 5.78 -2.73 8.99
C ARG A 97 4.35 -2.86 9.42
N VAL A 98 4.11 -3.60 10.48
CA VAL A 98 2.77 -3.82 11.05
C VAL A 98 2.79 -3.32 12.48
N SER A 99 2.13 -2.20 12.73
CA SER A 99 1.88 -1.68 14.07
C SER A 99 0.55 -2.23 14.63
N ASN A 100 -0.02 -1.61 15.65
CA ASN A 100 -1.31 -2.05 16.19
C ASN A 100 -2.50 -1.65 15.33
N ASN A 101 -2.35 -0.63 14.48
CA ASN A 101 -3.45 -0.04 13.69
C ASN A 101 -3.05 0.37 12.27
N ASP A 102 -1.82 0.12 11.85
CA ASP A 102 -1.38 0.43 10.50
C ASP A 102 -0.47 -0.65 9.90
N VAL A 103 -0.50 -0.74 8.57
CA VAL A 103 0.41 -1.52 7.75
C VAL A 103 1.04 -0.57 6.74
N ALA A 104 2.35 -0.40 6.80
CA ALA A 104 3.11 0.29 5.77
C ALA A 104 3.97 -0.71 5.02
N PHE A 105 4.22 -0.48 3.73
CA PHE A 105 5.17 -1.29 2.97
C PHE A 105 5.91 -0.46 1.93
N ARG A 106 7.06 -1.00 1.51
CA ARG A 106 7.88 -0.43 0.43
C ARG A 106 8.58 -1.53 -0.35
N TYR A 107 8.84 -1.26 -1.61
CA TYR A 107 9.75 -2.03 -2.42
C TYR A 107 11.19 -1.56 -2.23
N THR A 108 12.13 -2.50 -2.22
CA THR A 108 13.57 -2.22 -2.18
C THR A 108 14.25 -2.91 -3.34
N LEU A 109 15.00 -2.16 -4.13
CA LEU A 109 15.75 -2.68 -5.26
C LEU A 109 17.24 -2.61 -4.93
N PRO A 110 17.99 -3.71 -5.08
CA PRO A 110 19.43 -3.70 -4.86
C PRO A 110 20.10 -2.83 -5.93
N ARG A 111 21.17 -2.11 -5.54
CA ARG A 111 22.01 -1.38 -6.50
C ARG A 111 22.60 -2.35 -7.52
N GLN A 112 22.37 -2.10 -8.78
CA GLN A 112 22.96 -2.88 -9.86
C GLN A 112 24.03 -2.05 -10.59
N GLY A 113 25.27 -2.56 -10.55
CA GLY A 113 26.34 -2.25 -11.51
C GLY A 113 26.56 -0.76 -11.84
N GLY A 114 26.72 0.12 -10.86
CA GLY A 114 27.10 1.51 -11.11
C GLY A 114 25.99 2.44 -11.65
N LYS A 115 24.79 1.96 -11.94
CA LYS A 115 23.65 2.80 -12.31
C LYS A 115 22.96 3.34 -11.06
N GLY A 116 22.87 4.66 -10.97
CA GLY A 116 22.35 5.37 -9.81
C GLY A 116 20.81 5.44 -9.73
N SER A 117 20.09 5.05 -10.79
CA SER A 117 18.62 5.17 -10.87
C SER A 117 17.97 3.97 -11.52
N VAL A 118 16.75 3.66 -11.08
CA VAL A 118 15.86 2.66 -11.67
C VAL A 118 14.58 3.37 -12.11
N THR A 119 14.13 3.05 -13.32
CA THR A 119 12.82 3.53 -13.82
C THR A 119 11.76 2.49 -13.54
N VAL A 120 10.72 2.87 -12.80
CA VAL A 120 9.51 2.07 -12.64
C VAL A 120 8.61 2.31 -13.85
N ASN A 121 8.33 1.25 -14.61
CA ASN A 121 7.48 1.31 -15.80
C ASN A 121 6.01 1.10 -15.44
N HIS A 122 5.74 0.24 -14.45
CA HIS A 122 4.39 -0.09 -14.01
C HIS A 122 4.42 -0.58 -12.55
N GLU A 123 3.42 -0.19 -11.79
CA GLU A 123 3.14 -0.72 -10.45
C GLU A 123 1.83 -1.50 -10.48
N GLN A 124 1.85 -2.73 -9.98
CA GLN A 124 0.70 -3.64 -9.92
C GLN A 124 0.06 -3.68 -8.53
N THR A 125 0.61 -2.94 -7.58
CA THR A 125 0.10 -2.87 -6.21
C THR A 125 -1.38 -2.54 -6.20
N GLY A 126 -2.17 -3.33 -5.49
CA GLY A 126 -3.60 -3.13 -5.38
C GLY A 126 -4.12 -3.34 -3.97
N PHE A 127 -5.36 -2.90 -3.75
CA PHE A 127 -6.06 -3.00 -2.48
C PHE A 127 -7.44 -3.62 -2.75
N ARG A 128 -7.57 -4.93 -2.49
CA ARG A 128 -8.84 -5.63 -2.69
C ARG A 128 -9.63 -5.63 -1.40
N PHE A 129 -10.71 -4.89 -1.39
CA PHE A 129 -11.62 -4.81 -0.26
C PHE A 129 -12.71 -5.87 -0.31
N PRO A 130 -13.26 -6.31 0.85
CA PRO A 130 -14.46 -7.14 0.92
C PRO A 130 -15.65 -6.49 0.20
N ARG A 131 -16.54 -7.32 -0.35
CA ARG A 131 -17.64 -6.89 -1.23
C ARG A 131 -18.57 -5.83 -0.63
N GLN A 132 -18.78 -5.84 0.68
CA GLN A 132 -19.67 -4.91 1.41
C GLN A 132 -19.01 -3.55 1.69
N THR A 133 -17.83 -3.28 1.13
CA THR A 133 -17.10 -2.03 1.36
C THR A 133 -17.75 -0.90 0.59
N THR A 134 -17.86 0.25 1.23
CA THR A 134 -18.24 1.53 0.63
C THR A 134 -17.09 2.52 0.74
N THR A 135 -17.16 3.59 -0.02
CA THR A 135 -16.06 4.53 -0.17
C THR A 135 -16.45 5.94 0.24
N PHE A 136 -15.45 6.71 0.66
CA PHE A 136 -15.51 8.14 0.85
C PHE A 136 -14.25 8.74 0.22
N LEU A 137 -14.33 9.05 -1.08
CA LEU A 137 -13.18 9.37 -1.92
C LEU A 137 -13.33 10.75 -2.55
N CYS A 138 -12.20 11.44 -2.72
CA CYS A 138 -12.12 12.67 -3.50
C CYS A 138 -11.74 12.32 -4.94
N PRO A 139 -12.61 12.55 -5.94
CA PRO A 139 -12.26 12.28 -7.33
C PRO A 139 -11.18 13.25 -7.80
N GLN A 140 -10.20 12.71 -8.51
CA GLN A 140 -9.16 13.52 -9.14
C GLN A 140 -9.74 14.22 -10.37
N SER A 141 -9.73 15.55 -10.37
CA SER A 141 -10.10 16.34 -11.54
C SER A 141 -8.89 16.59 -12.44
N ASP A 142 -9.14 16.72 -13.74
CA ASP A 142 -8.14 17.21 -14.67
C ASP A 142 -7.79 18.66 -14.34
N ALA A 143 -6.51 19.00 -14.30
CA ALA A 143 -6.04 20.37 -14.18
C ALA A 143 -6.53 21.29 -15.34
N MET A 144 -7.00 20.71 -16.44
CA MET A 144 -7.62 21.39 -17.57
C MET A 144 -9.08 21.77 -17.34
N ILE A 145 -9.74 21.12 -16.37
CA ILE A 145 -11.13 21.37 -15.97
C ILE A 145 -11.12 22.34 -14.80
N GLY A 146 -12.03 23.27 -14.77
CA GLY A 146 -12.07 24.31 -13.76
C GLY A 146 -11.30 25.55 -14.18
N TRP A 147 -10.34 26.00 -13.42
CA TRP A 147 -9.66 27.26 -13.66
C TRP A 147 -8.68 27.28 -14.84
N LYS A 148 -9.03 26.61 -15.94
CA LYS A 148 -8.22 26.57 -17.15
C LYS A 148 -6.74 26.26 -16.87
N ARG A 149 -6.46 25.13 -16.20
CA ARG A 149 -5.12 24.64 -15.82
C ARG A 149 -4.51 25.29 -14.58
N THR A 150 -5.24 26.13 -13.87
CA THR A 150 -4.74 26.83 -12.69
C THR A 150 -5.52 26.47 -11.44
N LYS A 151 -6.24 25.34 -11.45
CA LYS A 151 -7.00 24.90 -10.27
C LYS A 151 -6.04 24.77 -9.09
N PRO A 152 -6.16 25.60 -8.05
CA PRO A 152 -5.18 25.65 -6.96
C PRO A 152 -5.30 24.48 -5.99
N SER A 153 -6.40 23.72 -6.04
CA SER A 153 -6.61 22.53 -5.24
C SER A 153 -7.35 21.49 -6.06
N TYR A 154 -7.19 20.22 -5.66
CA TYR A 154 -7.93 19.08 -6.21
C TYR A 154 -9.13 18.74 -5.33
N GLU A 155 -9.67 19.71 -4.61
CA GLU A 155 -10.86 19.56 -3.81
C GLU A 155 -12.10 19.45 -4.71
N GLU A 156 -12.75 18.31 -4.60
CA GLU A 156 -14.00 17.98 -5.27
C GLU A 156 -15.00 17.45 -4.24
N GLU A 157 -16.25 17.36 -4.61
CA GLU A 157 -17.28 16.83 -3.72
C GLU A 157 -17.04 15.36 -3.42
N TYR A 158 -17.01 15.03 -2.14
CA TYR A 158 -16.96 13.64 -1.67
C TYR A 158 -18.35 13.04 -1.71
N LYS A 159 -18.43 11.79 -2.14
CA LYS A 159 -19.66 11.01 -2.06
C LYS A 159 -19.56 10.01 -0.93
N ALA A 160 -20.40 10.20 0.09
CA ALA A 160 -20.46 9.30 1.23
C ALA A 160 -21.07 7.96 0.84
N ASP A 161 -20.50 6.86 1.37
CA ASP A 161 -20.99 5.50 1.17
C ASP A 161 -21.21 5.10 -0.30
N ALA A 162 -20.39 5.62 -1.21
CA ALA A 162 -20.43 5.22 -2.61
C ALA A 162 -20.02 3.74 -2.77
N PRO A 163 -20.64 2.98 -3.68
CA PRO A 163 -20.24 1.59 -3.91
C PRO A 163 -18.84 1.52 -4.54
N MET A 164 -18.10 0.44 -4.29
CA MET A 164 -16.77 0.20 -4.88
C MET A 164 -16.79 0.16 -6.43
N SER A 165 -17.94 -0.07 -7.05
CA SER A 165 -18.11 -0.05 -8.50
C SER A 165 -18.24 1.34 -9.10
N GLU A 166 -18.39 2.38 -8.28
CA GLU A 166 -18.51 3.75 -8.76
C GLU A 166 -17.20 4.22 -9.37
N ARG A 167 -17.30 4.85 -10.53
CA ARG A 167 -16.15 5.41 -11.23
C ARG A 167 -16.05 6.91 -10.95
N SER A 168 -14.83 7.42 -10.92
CA SER A 168 -14.59 8.86 -10.88
C SER A 168 -15.29 9.55 -12.04
N GLN A 169 -16.05 10.60 -11.76
CA GLN A 169 -16.77 11.39 -12.76
C GLN A 169 -15.85 12.08 -13.79
N TYR A 170 -14.57 12.26 -13.45
CA TYR A 170 -13.58 12.88 -14.33
C TYR A 170 -12.72 11.86 -15.10
N GLY A 171 -12.84 10.56 -14.81
CA GLY A 171 -12.09 9.51 -15.47
C GLY A 171 -10.63 9.36 -15.06
N HIS A 172 -10.12 10.19 -14.13
CA HIS A 172 -8.72 10.19 -13.69
C HIS A 172 -8.46 9.41 -12.39
N GLY A 173 -9.50 8.81 -11.78
CA GLY A 173 -9.39 8.11 -10.50
C GLY A 173 -9.64 9.02 -9.30
N TYR A 174 -8.98 8.70 -8.19
CA TYR A 174 -9.18 9.37 -6.90
C TYR A 174 -7.84 9.76 -6.30
N THR A 175 -7.84 10.83 -5.50
CA THR A 175 -6.64 11.32 -4.82
C THR A 175 -6.46 10.65 -3.47
N PHE A 176 -5.21 10.46 -3.03
CA PHE A 176 -4.91 10.10 -1.65
C PHE A 176 -5.11 11.30 -0.70
N PRO A 177 -5.49 11.04 0.55
CA PRO A 177 -5.82 9.75 1.14
C PRO A 177 -7.21 9.23 0.71
N CYS A 178 -7.35 7.91 0.60
CA CYS A 178 -8.59 7.22 0.25
C CYS A 178 -9.18 6.54 1.48
N LEU A 179 -10.45 6.83 1.82
CA LEU A 179 -11.12 6.24 2.97
C LEU A 179 -12.18 5.23 2.55
N PHE A 180 -12.17 4.06 3.18
CA PHE A 180 -13.06 2.93 2.91
C PHE A 180 -13.75 2.46 4.17
N ARG A 181 -15.06 2.22 4.11
CA ARG A 181 -15.83 1.59 5.18
C ARG A 181 -16.04 0.11 4.85
N VAL A 182 -15.42 -0.78 5.61
CA VAL A 182 -15.50 -2.23 5.41
C VAL A 182 -16.68 -2.79 6.19
N GLY A 183 -17.90 -2.54 5.71
CA GLY A 183 -19.13 -2.93 6.39
C GLY A 183 -19.12 -2.52 7.88
N ASP A 184 -19.40 -3.48 8.76
CA ASP A 184 -19.36 -3.30 10.23
C ASP A 184 -17.99 -3.65 10.84
N ALA A 185 -16.98 -3.97 10.02
CA ALA A 185 -15.66 -4.35 10.50
C ALA A 185 -14.80 -3.14 10.90
N GLY A 186 -15.04 -1.98 10.29
CA GLY A 186 -14.32 -0.76 10.57
C GLY A 186 -13.98 0.04 9.31
N TRP A 187 -12.98 0.92 9.45
CA TRP A 187 -12.53 1.83 8.41
C TRP A 187 -11.08 1.56 8.04
N VAL A 188 -10.76 1.73 6.78
CA VAL A 188 -9.39 1.65 6.27
C VAL A 188 -9.07 2.94 5.53
N LEU A 189 -8.00 3.62 5.95
CA LEU A 189 -7.42 4.75 5.22
C LEU A 189 -6.22 4.26 4.43
N VAL A 190 -6.22 4.51 3.13
CA VAL A 190 -5.07 4.24 2.25
C VAL A 190 -4.42 5.56 1.86
N SER A 191 -3.12 5.65 2.03
CA SER A 191 -2.33 6.83 1.67
C SER A 191 -0.94 6.43 1.19
N GLU A 192 -0.32 7.29 0.41
CA GLU A 192 1.12 7.26 0.11
C GLU A 192 1.87 8.20 1.05
N THR A 193 3.14 7.90 1.31
CA THR A 193 4.04 8.70 2.16
C THR A 193 5.28 9.13 1.40
#